data_fef64c52c0cbb52a81ed49dac3ced8eb
#
_entry.id   fef64c52c0cbb52a81ed49dac3ced8eb
#
_cell.length_a   1.000
_cell.length_b   1.000
_cell.length_c   1.000
_cell.angle_alpha   90.00
_cell.angle_beta   90.00
_cell.angle_gamma   90.00
#
_symmetry.space_group_name_H-M   'P 1'
#
loop_
_entity.id
_entity.type
_entity.pdbx_description
1 polymer ?
#
loop_
_entity_poly.entity_id
_entity_poly.type
_entity_poly.pdbx_seq_one_letter_code
_entity_poly.pdbx_strand_id
1 'polypeptide(L)'
;MLKLRFKRKYLSIPYFIFLICFVLLPLLLIIYYALSNENGTISLDNFVEFFSNKNKIGLLSVSIIIGALNTALCILIGYPVAMLLTKNKKGNNKISIMILLFIMPMWINFVLRTAATRDLLYWLGINGGNYPYLATMIGMVYNYLPFTILPLYSQMLKMDKSLIEASYDLGANKVQTFFKTQIPLTMPGIISGAMMVFMPTMSSFVISDVMGERKIQLIGNTIQFNFDQMRWHEGSFIALVMLIIIGISMLLTRNVKTEPNARGGLW
;
A
#
# COMPACT_ATOMS: atom_id res chain seq x y z
N MET A 1 46.23 -21.35 -16.63
CA MET A 1 45.57 -20.30 -15.84
C MET A 1 44.42 -19.67 -16.67
N LEU A 2 43.20 -20.06 -16.43
CA LEU A 2 42.00 -19.50 -17.09
C LEU A 2 41.84 -18.04 -16.59
N LYS A 3 42.15 -17.06 -17.44
CA LYS A 3 41.81 -15.65 -17.24
C LYS A 3 40.30 -15.52 -17.36
N LEU A 4 39.58 -15.63 -16.25
CA LEU A 4 38.16 -15.23 -16.17
C LEU A 4 38.09 -13.71 -16.43
N ARG A 5 37.82 -13.32 -17.66
CA ARG A 5 37.46 -11.94 -18.01
C ARG A 5 36.15 -11.62 -17.33
N PHE A 6 36.21 -10.96 -16.16
CA PHE A 6 35.05 -10.52 -15.41
C PHE A 6 34.34 -9.42 -16.22
N LYS A 7 33.30 -9.83 -16.98
CA LYS A 7 32.43 -8.86 -17.67
C LYS A 7 31.39 -8.37 -16.65
N ARG A 8 31.09 -7.07 -16.65
CA ARG A 8 30.04 -6.44 -15.79
C ARG A 8 28.72 -7.21 -15.79
N LYS A 9 28.42 -7.92 -16.90
CA LYS A 9 27.26 -8.78 -17.06
C LYS A 9 27.22 -9.97 -16.08
N TYR A 10 28.35 -10.42 -15.54
CA TYR A 10 28.36 -11.53 -14.57
C TYR A 10 27.97 -11.10 -13.15
N LEU A 11 28.02 -9.79 -12.85
CA LEU A 11 27.55 -9.24 -11.57
C LEU A 11 26.02 -9.32 -11.41
N SER A 12 25.27 -9.46 -12.50
CA SER A 12 23.82 -9.65 -12.44
C SER A 12 23.39 -11.09 -12.15
N ILE A 13 24.30 -12.08 -12.28
CA ILE A 13 23.97 -13.50 -12.07
C ILE A 13 23.50 -13.79 -10.63
N PRO A 14 24.22 -13.35 -9.56
CA PRO A 14 23.76 -13.58 -8.18
C PRO A 14 22.38 -12.97 -7.92
N TYR A 15 22.14 -11.77 -8.45
CA TYR A 15 20.83 -11.10 -8.35
C TYR A 15 19.72 -11.89 -9.09
N PHE A 16 20.02 -12.43 -10.27
CA PHE A 16 19.08 -13.21 -11.05
C PHE A 16 18.74 -14.54 -10.37
N ILE A 17 19.74 -15.22 -9.79
CA ILE A 17 19.53 -16.43 -8.99
C ILE A 17 18.67 -16.13 -7.77
N PHE A 18 18.94 -15.02 -7.08
CA PHE A 18 18.12 -14.57 -5.94
C PHE A 18 16.67 -14.35 -6.35
N LEU A 19 16.41 -13.64 -7.46
CA LEU A 19 15.06 -13.42 -7.97
C LEU A 19 14.33 -14.73 -8.31
N ILE A 20 15.02 -15.67 -8.95
CA ILE A 20 14.42 -16.98 -9.28
C ILE A 20 14.08 -17.75 -8.00
N CYS A 21 15.02 -17.88 -7.07
CA CYS A 21 14.85 -18.71 -5.88
C CYS A 21 13.88 -18.11 -4.86
N PHE A 22 13.88 -16.79 -4.66
CA PHE A 22 13.13 -16.15 -3.58
C PHE A 22 11.89 -15.40 -4.04
N VAL A 23 11.73 -15.13 -5.31
CA VAL A 23 10.54 -14.47 -5.85
C VAL A 23 9.77 -15.38 -6.78
N LEU A 24 10.40 -15.87 -7.84
CA LEU A 24 9.70 -16.63 -8.87
C LEU A 24 9.24 -18.00 -8.37
N LEU A 25 10.11 -18.74 -7.68
CA LEU A 25 9.80 -20.09 -7.20
C LEU A 25 8.66 -20.10 -6.17
N PRO A 26 8.63 -19.24 -5.12
CA PRO A 26 7.46 -19.16 -4.23
C PRO A 26 6.17 -18.77 -4.93
N LEU A 27 6.21 -17.85 -5.92
CA LEU A 27 5.04 -17.50 -6.71
C LEU A 27 4.52 -18.68 -7.53
N LEU A 28 5.40 -19.45 -8.14
CA LEU A 28 5.04 -20.66 -8.87
C LEU A 28 4.44 -21.74 -7.95
N LEU A 29 4.96 -21.86 -6.72
CA LEU A 29 4.38 -22.76 -5.71
C LEU A 29 2.96 -22.32 -5.32
N ILE A 30 2.72 -21.04 -5.10
CA ILE A 30 1.39 -20.51 -4.81
C ILE A 30 0.43 -20.84 -5.97
N ILE A 31 0.85 -20.61 -7.23
CA ILE A 31 0.04 -20.94 -8.40
C ILE A 31 -0.22 -22.46 -8.49
N TYR A 32 0.79 -23.27 -8.24
CA TYR A 32 0.65 -24.72 -8.26
C TYR A 32 -0.35 -25.21 -7.20
N TYR A 33 -0.19 -24.78 -5.93
CA TYR A 33 -1.12 -25.16 -4.86
C TYR A 33 -2.53 -24.60 -5.08
N ALA A 34 -2.65 -23.39 -5.64
CA ALA A 34 -3.95 -22.79 -5.94
C ALA A 34 -4.75 -23.59 -6.98
N LEU A 35 -4.05 -24.21 -7.94
CA LEU A 35 -4.63 -24.97 -9.06
C LEU A 35 -4.55 -26.48 -8.85
N SER A 36 -4.17 -26.97 -7.68
CA SER A 36 -4.09 -28.42 -7.39
C SER A 36 -4.96 -28.79 -6.19
N ASN A 37 -5.39 -30.05 -6.17
CA ASN A 37 -6.11 -30.66 -5.06
C ASN A 37 -5.13 -31.38 -4.11
N GLU A 38 -5.62 -31.84 -2.96
CA GLU A 38 -4.86 -32.64 -1.99
C GLU A 38 -4.21 -33.89 -2.61
N ASN A 39 -4.79 -34.43 -3.70
CA ASN A 39 -4.25 -35.57 -4.45
C ASN A 39 -3.15 -35.19 -5.45
N GLY A 40 -2.74 -33.91 -5.52
CA GLY A 40 -1.71 -33.42 -6.45
C GLY A 40 -2.16 -33.31 -7.90
N THR A 41 -3.44 -33.49 -8.19
CA THR A 41 -4.01 -33.32 -9.54
C THR A 41 -4.42 -31.86 -9.75
N ILE A 42 -4.21 -31.35 -10.97
CA ILE A 42 -4.66 -30.01 -11.36
C ILE A 42 -6.18 -30.01 -11.42
N SER A 43 -6.81 -29.13 -10.64
CA SER A 43 -8.26 -28.98 -10.53
C SER A 43 -8.64 -27.52 -10.34
N LEU A 44 -9.84 -27.17 -10.75
CA LEU A 44 -10.47 -25.87 -10.50
C LEU A 44 -11.44 -25.91 -9.31
N ASP A 45 -11.39 -26.96 -8.47
CA ASP A 45 -12.32 -27.11 -7.33
C ASP A 45 -12.20 -25.97 -6.34
N ASN A 46 -10.98 -25.52 -6.04
CA ASN A 46 -10.73 -24.36 -5.18
C ASN A 46 -11.39 -23.08 -5.72
N PHE A 47 -11.42 -22.93 -7.07
CA PHE A 47 -12.08 -21.82 -7.74
C PHE A 47 -13.60 -21.89 -7.56
N VAL A 48 -14.20 -23.03 -7.82
CA VAL A 48 -15.64 -23.24 -7.70
C VAL A 48 -16.05 -23.06 -6.24
N GLU A 49 -15.32 -23.65 -5.30
CA GLU A 49 -15.60 -23.53 -3.86
C GLU A 49 -15.54 -22.09 -3.37
N PHE A 50 -14.50 -21.33 -3.77
CA PHE A 50 -14.35 -19.93 -3.36
C PHE A 50 -15.50 -19.07 -3.85
N PHE A 51 -15.84 -19.16 -5.14
CA PHE A 51 -16.90 -18.33 -5.75
C PHE A 51 -18.31 -18.81 -5.43
N SER A 52 -18.49 -20.05 -5.00
CA SER A 52 -19.78 -20.57 -4.50
C SER A 52 -20.04 -20.18 -3.04
N ASN A 53 -19.00 -19.87 -2.28
CA ASN A 53 -19.11 -19.55 -0.88
C ASN A 53 -19.34 -18.06 -0.66
N LYS A 54 -20.60 -17.68 -0.33
CA LYS A 54 -21.00 -16.29 -0.07
C LYS A 54 -20.15 -15.61 1.02
N ASN A 55 -19.70 -16.36 2.02
CA ASN A 55 -18.89 -15.79 3.10
C ASN A 55 -17.49 -15.39 2.60
N LYS A 56 -16.85 -16.20 1.73
CA LYS A 56 -15.54 -15.89 1.15
C LYS A 56 -15.62 -14.65 0.24
N ILE A 57 -16.68 -14.53 -0.55
CA ILE A 57 -16.93 -13.34 -1.38
C ILE A 57 -17.22 -12.11 -0.49
N GLY A 58 -17.99 -12.30 0.58
CA GLY A 58 -18.26 -11.25 1.56
C GLY A 58 -16.98 -10.70 2.19
N LEU A 59 -16.07 -11.57 2.62
CA LEU A 59 -14.76 -11.20 3.18
C LEU A 59 -13.91 -10.42 2.16
N LEU A 60 -13.89 -10.87 0.91
CA LEU A 60 -13.19 -10.16 -0.17
C LEU A 60 -13.75 -8.75 -0.36
N SER A 61 -15.07 -8.63 -0.42
CA SER A 61 -15.76 -7.34 -0.59
C SER A 61 -15.47 -6.37 0.57
N VAL A 62 -15.54 -6.86 1.81
CA VAL A 62 -15.21 -6.09 3.02
C VAL A 62 -13.76 -5.63 2.98
N SER A 63 -12.83 -6.50 2.58
CA SER A 63 -11.41 -6.15 2.49
C SER A 63 -11.14 -5.06 1.45
N ILE A 64 -11.81 -5.13 0.29
CA ILE A 64 -11.72 -4.09 -0.75
C ILE A 64 -12.28 -2.76 -0.24
N ILE A 65 -13.44 -2.79 0.40
CA ILE A 65 -14.11 -1.58 0.93
C ILE A 65 -13.23 -0.94 2.02
N ILE A 66 -12.74 -1.70 2.98
CA ILE A 66 -11.86 -1.21 4.04
C ILE A 66 -10.55 -0.68 3.44
N GLY A 67 -9.96 -1.39 2.47
CA GLY A 67 -8.78 -0.95 1.75
C GLY A 67 -9.00 0.38 1.04
N ALA A 68 -10.11 0.54 0.33
CA ALA A 68 -10.46 1.78 -0.36
C ALA A 68 -10.73 2.92 0.61
N LEU A 69 -11.49 2.68 1.69
CA LEU A 69 -11.78 3.69 2.72
C LEU A 69 -10.52 4.14 3.42
N ASN A 70 -9.66 3.22 3.85
CA ASN A 70 -8.39 3.55 4.49
C ASN A 70 -7.50 4.39 3.56
N THR A 71 -7.41 3.99 2.28
CA THR A 71 -6.64 4.73 1.28
C THR A 71 -7.20 6.14 1.07
N ALA A 72 -8.51 6.28 0.96
CA ALA A 72 -9.17 7.59 0.82
C ALA A 72 -8.89 8.49 2.04
N LEU A 73 -9.01 7.95 3.26
CA LEU A 73 -8.71 8.68 4.50
C LEU A 73 -7.23 9.08 4.58
N CYS A 74 -6.32 8.16 4.23
CA CYS A 74 -4.89 8.46 4.21
C CYS A 74 -4.55 9.55 3.19
N ILE A 75 -5.18 9.58 2.02
CA ILE A 75 -5.00 10.65 1.03
C ILE A 75 -5.61 11.96 1.54
N LEU A 76 -6.81 11.92 2.09
CA LEU A 76 -7.51 13.09 2.60
C LEU A 76 -6.72 13.81 3.70
N ILE A 77 -6.10 13.06 4.61
CA ILE A 77 -5.26 13.59 5.68
C ILE A 77 -3.85 13.87 5.18
N GLY A 78 -3.27 12.97 4.40
CA GLY A 78 -1.88 13.04 3.94
C GLY A 78 -1.63 14.16 2.94
N TYR A 79 -2.60 14.48 2.08
CA TYR A 79 -2.46 15.53 1.06
C TYR A 79 -2.27 16.92 1.68
N PRO A 80 -3.13 17.41 2.62
CA PRO A 80 -2.90 18.68 3.30
C PRO A 80 -1.59 18.71 4.08
N VAL A 81 -1.22 17.60 4.74
CA VAL A 81 0.05 17.50 5.49
C VAL A 81 1.24 17.63 4.53
N ALA A 82 1.26 16.89 3.42
CA ALA A 82 2.31 16.99 2.42
C ALA A 82 2.41 18.42 1.83
N MET A 83 1.26 19.05 1.58
CA MET A 83 1.21 20.44 1.09
C MET A 83 1.78 21.43 2.09
N LEU A 84 1.50 21.29 3.39
CA LEU A 84 2.07 22.13 4.45
C LEU A 84 3.59 21.94 4.55
N LEU A 85 4.07 20.71 4.44
CA LEU A 85 5.50 20.38 4.46
C LEU A 85 6.27 20.98 3.28
N THR A 86 5.63 21.18 2.12
CA THR A 86 6.28 21.74 0.93
C THR A 86 6.25 23.28 0.86
N LYS A 87 5.37 23.93 1.63
CA LYS A 87 5.17 25.37 1.59
C LYS A 87 6.40 26.20 1.99
N ASN A 88 7.21 25.68 2.89
CA ASN A 88 8.31 26.43 3.56
C ASN A 88 9.72 25.93 3.13
N LYS A 89 9.99 25.89 1.82
CA LYS A 89 11.22 25.34 1.22
C LYS A 89 12.54 26.06 1.55
N LYS A 90 12.52 27.26 2.11
CA LYS A 90 13.74 28.05 2.34
C LYS A 90 14.38 27.71 3.71
N GLY A 91 15.27 26.69 3.71
CA GLY A 91 16.32 26.56 4.77
C GLY A 91 15.84 26.36 6.21
N ASN A 92 14.58 26.04 6.43
CA ASN A 92 14.03 25.94 7.77
C ASN A 92 14.21 24.52 8.33
N ASN A 93 15.16 24.33 9.23
CA ASN A 93 15.40 23.06 9.94
C ASN A 93 14.13 22.45 10.55
N LYS A 94 13.12 23.29 10.85
CA LYS A 94 11.83 22.83 11.42
C LYS A 94 11.09 21.88 10.48
N ILE A 95 11.18 22.04 9.15
CA ILE A 95 10.48 21.17 8.19
C ILE A 95 11.15 19.81 8.10
N SER A 96 12.47 19.78 8.07
CA SER A 96 13.22 18.51 8.14
C SER A 96 12.88 17.73 9.39
N ILE A 97 12.74 18.42 10.53
CA ILE A 97 12.32 17.83 11.81
C ILE A 97 10.87 17.33 11.72
N MET A 98 9.94 18.08 11.12
CA MET A 98 8.55 17.65 10.97
C MET A 98 8.43 16.40 10.09
N ILE A 99 9.17 16.34 8.98
CA ILE A 99 9.21 15.14 8.12
C ILE A 99 9.77 13.95 8.91
N LEU A 100 10.84 14.17 9.65
CA LEU A 100 11.44 13.15 10.50
C LEU A 100 10.43 12.62 11.54
N LEU A 101 9.64 13.49 12.16
CA LEU A 101 8.59 13.11 13.11
C LEU A 101 7.50 12.22 12.48
N PHE A 102 7.17 12.42 11.19
CA PHE A 102 6.25 11.52 10.48
C PHE A 102 6.88 10.18 10.13
N ILE A 103 8.20 10.14 9.91
CA ILE A 103 8.93 8.92 9.54
C ILE A 103 9.34 8.12 10.78
N MET A 104 9.69 8.78 11.90
CA MET A 104 10.16 8.12 13.12
C MET A 104 9.28 6.94 13.59
N PRO A 105 7.94 7.06 13.60
CA PRO A 105 7.09 5.94 13.99
C PRO A 105 7.29 4.69 13.12
N MET A 106 7.77 4.82 11.87
CA MET A 106 8.01 3.68 10.98
C MET A 106 9.21 2.83 11.40
N TRP A 107 10.12 3.36 12.23
CA TRP A 107 11.28 2.62 12.75
C TRP A 107 10.92 1.71 13.92
N ILE A 108 9.76 1.95 14.55
CA ILE A 108 9.24 1.08 15.60
C ILE A 108 8.62 -0.15 14.95
N ASN A 109 8.81 -1.31 15.58
CA ASN A 109 8.18 -2.55 15.13
C ASN A 109 6.66 -2.35 14.94
N PHE A 110 6.18 -2.76 13.78
CA PHE A 110 4.80 -2.59 13.36
C PHE A 110 3.78 -3.18 14.34
N VAL A 111 4.06 -4.39 14.89
CA VAL A 111 3.16 -5.08 15.82
C VAL A 111 3.09 -4.33 17.16
N LEU A 112 4.25 -3.91 17.69
CA LEU A 112 4.32 -3.14 18.95
C LEU A 112 3.59 -1.81 18.82
N ARG A 113 3.78 -1.12 17.69
CA ARG A 113 3.11 0.13 17.41
C ARG A 113 1.58 -0.04 17.35
N THR A 114 1.12 -1.10 16.72
CA THR A 114 -0.32 -1.41 16.65
C THR A 114 -0.88 -1.74 18.02
N ALA A 115 -0.17 -2.51 18.84
CA ALA A 115 -0.59 -2.83 20.20
C ALA A 115 -0.64 -1.59 21.09
N ALA A 116 0.38 -0.73 21.04
CA ALA A 116 0.39 0.52 21.78
C ALA A 116 -0.76 1.46 21.38
N THR A 117 -1.08 1.52 20.08
CA THR A 117 -2.22 2.29 19.58
C THR A 117 -3.54 1.73 20.11
N ARG A 118 -3.70 0.39 20.13
CA ARG A 118 -4.87 -0.26 20.73
C ARG A 118 -5.03 0.12 22.18
N ASP A 119 -3.96 0.04 22.97
CA ASP A 119 -4.00 0.34 24.40
C ASP A 119 -4.34 1.81 24.66
N LEU A 120 -3.83 2.74 23.84
CA LEU A 120 -4.19 4.15 23.87
C LEU A 120 -5.69 4.35 23.56
N LEU A 121 -6.22 3.71 22.53
CA LEU A 121 -7.63 3.80 22.17
C LEU A 121 -8.53 3.18 23.24
N TYR A 122 -8.09 2.09 23.85
CA TYR A 122 -8.79 1.46 24.96
C TYR A 122 -8.96 2.44 26.14
N TRP A 123 -7.90 3.16 26.46
CA TRP A 123 -7.91 4.20 27.50
C TRP A 123 -8.85 5.37 27.17
N LEU A 124 -9.04 5.67 25.87
CA LEU A 124 -10.01 6.66 25.39
C LEU A 124 -11.46 6.13 25.28
N GLY A 125 -11.70 4.88 25.67
CA GLY A 125 -13.01 4.24 25.57
C GLY A 125 -13.36 3.70 24.19
N ILE A 126 -12.44 3.76 23.22
CA ILE A 126 -12.62 3.23 21.86
C ILE A 126 -11.91 1.88 21.79
N ASN A 127 -12.62 0.80 22.11
CA ASN A 127 -12.07 -0.54 22.06
C ASN A 127 -12.65 -1.33 20.88
N GLY A 128 -11.92 -2.35 20.45
CA GLY A 128 -12.36 -3.27 19.39
C GLY A 128 -13.61 -4.07 19.75
N GLY A 129 -13.87 -4.25 21.06
CA GLY A 129 -15.06 -4.90 21.56
C GLY A 129 -16.34 -4.15 21.24
N ASN A 130 -16.33 -2.81 21.42
CA ASN A 130 -17.52 -1.96 21.20
C ASN A 130 -17.54 -1.33 19.81
N TYR A 131 -16.37 -0.93 19.28
CA TYR A 131 -16.26 -0.19 18.04
C TYR A 131 -15.20 -0.82 17.12
N PRO A 132 -15.37 -2.10 16.66
CA PRO A 132 -14.32 -2.82 15.96
C PRO A 132 -13.88 -2.14 14.67
N TYR A 133 -14.82 -1.66 13.84
CA TYR A 133 -14.51 -0.98 12.58
C TYR A 133 -13.78 0.34 12.80
N LEU A 134 -14.21 1.13 13.77
CA LEU A 134 -13.61 2.42 14.08
C LEU A 134 -12.17 2.25 14.60
N ALA A 135 -11.97 1.36 15.58
CA ALA A 135 -10.66 1.07 16.13
C ALA A 135 -9.69 0.57 15.05
N THR A 136 -10.14 -0.39 14.21
CA THR A 136 -9.35 -0.92 13.10
C THR A 136 -8.99 0.17 12.09
N MET A 137 -9.94 1.02 11.70
CA MET A 137 -9.69 2.13 10.77
C MET A 137 -8.69 3.15 11.31
N ILE A 138 -8.81 3.54 12.59
CA ILE A 138 -7.84 4.44 13.23
C ILE A 138 -6.45 3.80 13.22
N GLY A 139 -6.35 2.52 13.61
CA GLY A 139 -5.09 1.78 13.59
C GLY A 139 -4.48 1.68 12.19
N MET A 140 -5.30 1.43 11.15
CA MET A 140 -4.85 1.37 9.77
C MET A 140 -4.38 2.73 9.26
N VAL A 141 -5.16 3.79 9.45
CA VAL A 141 -4.78 5.15 9.06
C VAL A 141 -3.47 5.54 9.74
N TYR A 142 -3.34 5.36 11.05
CA TYR A 142 -2.11 5.68 11.78
C TYR A 142 -0.89 4.93 11.24
N ASN A 143 -1.04 3.64 10.97
CA ASN A 143 0.06 2.81 10.49
C ASN A 143 0.47 3.13 9.05
N TYR A 144 -0.49 3.47 8.18
CA TYR A 144 -0.25 3.64 6.74
C TYR A 144 -0.14 5.09 6.27
N LEU A 145 -0.51 6.08 7.09
CA LEU A 145 -0.46 7.50 6.75
C LEU A 145 0.93 7.98 6.25
N PRO A 146 2.07 7.58 6.87
CA PRO A 146 3.39 7.97 6.37
C PRO A 146 3.67 7.52 4.94
N PHE A 147 3.16 6.34 4.54
CA PHE A 147 3.32 5.80 3.18
C PHE A 147 2.56 6.62 2.13
N THR A 148 1.55 7.39 2.53
CA THR A 148 0.86 8.35 1.65
C THR A 148 1.58 9.68 1.61
N ILE A 149 2.02 10.19 2.77
CA ILE A 149 2.67 11.51 2.88
C ILE A 149 3.96 11.57 2.06
N LEU A 150 4.81 10.53 2.14
CA LEU A 150 6.12 10.53 1.49
C LEU A 150 6.08 10.68 -0.02
N PRO A 151 5.33 9.88 -0.80
CA PRO A 151 5.25 10.06 -2.26
C PRO A 151 4.54 11.36 -2.63
N LEU A 152 3.52 11.80 -1.89
CA LEU A 152 2.88 13.09 -2.11
C LEU A 152 3.86 14.25 -1.91
N TYR A 153 4.59 14.25 -0.80
CA TYR A 153 5.62 15.24 -0.51
C TYR A 153 6.70 15.26 -1.59
N SER A 154 7.22 14.08 -1.98
CA SER A 154 8.23 13.97 -3.02
C SER A 154 7.75 14.52 -4.37
N GLN A 155 6.50 14.27 -4.74
CA GLN A 155 5.90 14.78 -5.97
C GLN A 155 5.67 16.29 -5.90
N MET A 156 5.16 16.81 -4.79
CA MET A 156 4.93 18.24 -4.59
C MET A 156 6.25 19.04 -4.57
N LEU A 157 7.36 18.43 -4.12
CA LEU A 157 8.67 19.06 -4.19
C LEU A 157 9.16 19.27 -5.61
N LYS A 158 8.80 18.40 -6.54
CA LYS A 158 9.18 18.47 -7.97
C LYS A 158 8.27 19.39 -8.77
N MET A 159 7.13 19.77 -8.20
CA MET A 159 6.15 20.61 -8.90
C MET A 159 6.69 22.02 -9.11
N ASP A 160 6.59 22.51 -10.34
CA ASP A 160 6.93 23.88 -10.67
C ASP A 160 5.86 24.85 -10.13
N LYS A 161 6.28 25.77 -9.28
CA LYS A 161 5.38 26.76 -8.67
C LYS A 161 4.87 27.79 -9.70
N SER A 162 5.60 28.01 -10.78
CA SER A 162 5.18 28.92 -11.86
C SER A 162 3.86 28.53 -12.48
N LEU A 163 3.54 27.20 -12.51
CA LEU A 163 2.26 26.71 -13.02
C LEU A 163 1.08 27.11 -12.11
N ILE A 164 1.32 27.24 -10.82
CA ILE A 164 0.31 27.70 -9.86
C ILE A 164 0.12 29.21 -10.01
N GLU A 165 1.21 29.97 -10.17
CA GLU A 165 1.20 31.42 -10.38
C GLU A 165 0.49 31.75 -11.70
N ALA A 166 0.83 31.05 -12.79
CA ALA A 166 0.15 31.20 -14.08
C ALA A 166 -1.36 30.89 -14.00
N SER A 167 -1.77 29.95 -13.17
CA SER A 167 -3.20 29.67 -12.95
C SER A 167 -3.93 30.86 -12.30
N TYR A 168 -3.26 31.56 -11.37
CA TYR A 168 -3.82 32.79 -10.77
C TYR A 168 -3.85 33.96 -11.77
N ASP A 169 -2.82 34.11 -12.58
CA ASP A 169 -2.74 35.16 -13.61
C ASP A 169 -3.83 35.01 -14.67
N LEU A 170 -4.26 33.75 -14.93
CA LEU A 170 -5.42 33.44 -15.77
C LEU A 170 -6.78 33.61 -15.06
N GLY A 171 -6.80 34.20 -13.85
CA GLY A 171 -8.03 34.51 -13.11
C GLY A 171 -8.62 33.35 -12.31
N ALA A 172 -7.93 32.22 -12.16
CA ALA A 172 -8.42 31.11 -11.35
C ALA A 172 -8.39 31.46 -9.85
N ASN A 173 -9.47 31.17 -9.14
CA ASN A 173 -9.47 31.30 -7.68
C ASN A 173 -8.72 30.12 -7.01
N LYS A 174 -8.50 30.21 -5.69
CA LYS A 174 -7.74 29.20 -4.92
C LYS A 174 -8.31 27.79 -5.07
N VAL A 175 -9.63 27.65 -5.09
CA VAL A 175 -10.30 26.35 -5.21
C VAL A 175 -10.13 25.79 -6.63
N GLN A 176 -10.26 26.63 -7.64
CA GLN A 176 -10.05 26.24 -9.04
C GLN A 176 -8.61 25.83 -9.29
N THR A 177 -7.63 26.61 -8.81
CA THR A 177 -6.21 26.28 -8.90
C THR A 177 -5.90 24.96 -8.19
N PHE A 178 -6.48 24.70 -7.02
CA PHE A 178 -6.30 23.45 -6.30
C PHE A 178 -6.78 22.25 -7.13
N PHE A 179 -8.04 22.26 -7.57
CA PHE A 179 -8.63 21.11 -8.27
C PHE A 179 -8.15 20.98 -9.72
N LYS A 180 -7.95 22.09 -10.45
CA LYS A 180 -7.64 22.07 -11.89
C LYS A 180 -6.13 22.06 -12.18
N THR A 181 -5.29 22.50 -11.25
CA THR A 181 -3.84 22.60 -11.45
C THR A 181 -3.06 21.74 -10.47
N GLN A 182 -3.24 21.93 -9.15
CA GLN A 182 -2.43 21.21 -8.16
C GLN A 182 -2.71 19.70 -8.13
N ILE A 183 -3.98 19.27 -8.02
CA ILE A 183 -4.34 17.86 -7.99
C ILE A 183 -3.85 17.12 -9.25
N PRO A 184 -4.10 17.59 -10.49
CA PRO A 184 -3.59 16.93 -11.68
C PRO A 184 -2.06 16.83 -11.74
N LEU A 185 -1.34 17.86 -11.33
CA LEU A 185 0.13 17.85 -11.28
C LEU A 185 0.70 16.90 -10.22
N THR A 186 -0.05 16.67 -9.13
CA THR A 186 0.35 15.76 -8.05
C THR A 186 -0.26 14.37 -8.19
N MET A 187 -1.03 14.10 -9.25
CA MET A 187 -1.69 12.81 -9.49
C MET A 187 -0.73 11.61 -9.42
N PRO A 188 0.51 11.67 -9.99
CA PRO A 188 1.45 10.57 -9.82
C PRO A 188 1.80 10.25 -8.36
N GLY A 189 1.90 11.29 -7.52
CA GLY A 189 2.12 11.13 -6.07
C GLY A 189 0.89 10.56 -5.34
N ILE A 190 -0.32 11.01 -5.71
CA ILE A 190 -1.58 10.50 -5.18
C ILE A 190 -1.72 9.00 -5.47
N ILE A 191 -1.49 8.60 -6.72
CA ILE A 191 -1.61 7.20 -7.13
C ILE A 191 -0.55 6.35 -6.45
N SER A 192 0.70 6.81 -6.40
CA SER A 192 1.76 6.09 -5.70
C SER A 192 1.45 5.89 -4.21
N GLY A 193 0.97 6.94 -3.54
CA GLY A 193 0.53 6.87 -2.15
C GLY A 193 -0.68 5.95 -1.96
N ALA A 194 -1.67 6.03 -2.86
CA ALA A 194 -2.82 5.14 -2.85
C ALA A 194 -2.42 3.67 -2.93
N MET A 195 -1.53 3.31 -3.86
CA MET A 195 -1.07 1.93 -4.04
C MET A 195 -0.26 1.44 -2.83
N MET A 196 0.59 2.30 -2.25
CA MET A 196 1.38 1.96 -1.06
C MET A 196 0.52 1.73 0.20
N VAL A 197 -0.72 2.21 0.22
CA VAL A 197 -1.66 2.01 1.33
C VAL A 197 -2.67 0.92 1.02
N PHE A 198 -3.26 0.91 -0.17
CA PHE A 198 -4.33 -0.02 -0.53
C PHE A 198 -3.90 -1.49 -0.44
N MET A 199 -2.75 -1.82 -1.06
CA MET A 199 -2.26 -3.20 -1.09
C MET A 199 -2.01 -3.79 0.30
N PRO A 200 -1.20 -3.17 1.19
CA PRO A 200 -0.97 -3.71 2.50
C PRO A 200 -2.21 -3.65 3.41
N THR A 201 -3.13 -2.71 3.19
CA THR A 201 -4.39 -2.66 3.95
C THR A 201 -5.25 -3.89 3.68
N MET A 202 -5.41 -4.29 2.41
CA MET A 202 -6.19 -5.48 2.05
C MET A 202 -5.62 -6.77 2.64
N SER A 203 -4.30 -6.89 2.69
CA SER A 203 -3.60 -8.07 3.23
C SER A 203 -3.32 -8.00 4.73
N SER A 204 -3.71 -6.90 5.40
CA SER A 204 -3.43 -6.70 6.81
C SER A 204 -4.28 -7.62 7.68
N PHE A 205 -3.64 -8.57 8.36
CA PHE A 205 -4.28 -9.41 9.36
C PHE A 205 -3.95 -8.95 10.79
N VAL A 206 -2.73 -8.44 11.02
CA VAL A 206 -2.29 -8.04 12.35
C VAL A 206 -3.10 -6.87 12.89
N ILE A 207 -3.36 -5.83 12.06
CA ILE A 207 -4.10 -4.65 12.54
C ILE A 207 -5.56 -5.05 12.82
N SER A 208 -6.20 -5.80 11.94
CA SER A 208 -7.58 -6.24 12.15
C SER A 208 -7.74 -7.14 13.36
N ASP A 209 -6.78 -8.03 13.62
CA ASP A 209 -6.81 -8.92 14.80
C ASP A 209 -6.57 -8.15 16.11
N VAL A 210 -5.57 -7.27 16.13
CA VAL A 210 -5.18 -6.56 17.34
C VAL A 210 -6.17 -5.43 17.67
N MET A 211 -6.54 -4.60 16.67
CA MET A 211 -7.38 -3.42 16.86
C MET A 211 -8.87 -3.78 16.87
N GLY A 212 -9.28 -4.73 16.04
CA GLY A 212 -10.65 -5.20 15.94
C GLY A 212 -11.02 -6.31 16.91
N GLU A 213 -10.07 -6.75 17.77
CA GLU A 213 -10.24 -7.86 18.72
C GLU A 213 -10.84 -9.11 18.05
N ARG A 214 -10.33 -9.42 16.85
CA ARG A 214 -10.77 -10.54 15.98
C ARG A 214 -12.24 -10.48 15.52
N LYS A 215 -12.96 -9.37 15.77
CA LYS A 215 -14.34 -9.19 15.31
C LYS A 215 -14.42 -8.80 13.83
N ILE A 216 -13.34 -8.26 13.27
CA ILE A 216 -13.22 -7.95 11.85
C ILE A 216 -12.26 -8.95 11.23
N GLN A 217 -12.77 -9.69 10.28
CA GLN A 217 -11.97 -10.56 9.44
C GLN A 217 -11.78 -9.92 8.08
N LEU A 218 -10.53 -9.81 7.67
CA LEU A 218 -10.15 -9.44 6.32
C LEU A 218 -9.65 -10.67 5.58
N ILE A 219 -9.51 -10.56 4.28
CA ILE A 219 -9.03 -11.67 3.47
C ILE A 219 -7.62 -12.12 3.88
N GLY A 220 -6.79 -11.19 4.36
CA GLY A 220 -5.47 -11.50 4.94
C GLY A 220 -5.54 -12.43 6.15
N ASN A 221 -6.54 -12.26 7.03
CA ASN A 221 -6.76 -13.14 8.17
C ASN A 221 -7.11 -14.57 7.72
N THR A 222 -7.91 -14.69 6.65
CA THR A 222 -8.29 -16.00 6.10
C THR A 222 -7.11 -16.71 5.46
N ILE A 223 -6.25 -15.97 4.74
CA ILE A 223 -5.01 -16.52 4.19
C ILE A 223 -4.12 -17.04 5.31
N GLN A 224 -3.87 -16.21 6.34
CA GLN A 224 -3.05 -16.60 7.49
C GLN A 224 -3.63 -17.83 8.19
N PHE A 225 -4.93 -17.83 8.47
CA PHE A 225 -5.62 -18.95 9.12
C PHE A 225 -5.47 -20.25 8.34
N ASN A 226 -5.64 -20.23 7.01
CA ASN A 226 -5.51 -21.43 6.18
C ASN A 226 -4.07 -21.98 6.21
N PHE A 227 -3.06 -21.12 6.15
CA PHE A 227 -1.66 -21.57 6.26
C PHE A 227 -1.33 -22.11 7.65
N ASP A 228 -1.85 -21.50 8.73
CA ASP A 228 -1.67 -21.99 10.10
C ASP A 228 -2.34 -23.36 10.30
N GLN A 229 -3.43 -23.63 9.58
CA GLN A 229 -4.14 -24.93 9.59
C GLN A 229 -3.59 -25.93 8.56
N MET A 230 -2.45 -25.64 7.91
CA MET A 230 -1.85 -26.49 6.86
C MET A 230 -2.73 -26.70 5.63
N ARG A 231 -3.74 -25.86 5.43
CA ARG A 231 -4.62 -25.89 4.24
C ARG A 231 -3.97 -25.14 3.07
N TRP A 232 -2.89 -25.68 2.54
CA TRP A 232 -2.04 -25.02 1.56
C TRP A 232 -2.79 -24.66 0.27
N HIS A 233 -3.66 -25.55 -0.22
CA HIS A 233 -4.40 -25.35 -1.47
C HIS A 233 -5.38 -24.20 -1.36
N GLU A 234 -6.20 -24.17 -0.33
CA GLU A 234 -7.20 -23.13 -0.10
C GLU A 234 -6.51 -21.76 0.19
N GLY A 235 -5.51 -21.74 1.08
CA GLY A 235 -4.76 -20.53 1.41
C GLY A 235 -4.06 -19.93 0.19
N SER A 236 -3.44 -20.79 -0.64
CA SER A 236 -2.77 -20.36 -1.88
C SER A 236 -3.75 -19.85 -2.92
N PHE A 237 -4.95 -20.45 -3.03
CA PHE A 237 -5.96 -19.95 -3.95
C PHE A 237 -6.43 -18.54 -3.57
N ILE A 238 -6.72 -18.30 -2.30
CA ILE A 238 -7.12 -16.97 -1.81
C ILE A 238 -5.99 -15.94 -2.02
N ALA A 239 -4.73 -16.34 -1.78
CA ALA A 239 -3.57 -15.51 -2.04
C ALA A 239 -3.43 -15.19 -3.54
N LEU A 240 -3.70 -16.14 -4.43
CA LEU A 240 -3.70 -15.94 -5.89
C LEU A 240 -4.80 -14.94 -6.30
N VAL A 241 -6.02 -15.06 -5.77
CA VAL A 241 -7.10 -14.10 -6.02
C VAL A 241 -6.69 -12.69 -5.60
N MET A 242 -6.09 -12.54 -4.43
CA MET A 242 -5.55 -11.24 -3.99
C MET A 242 -4.46 -10.71 -4.93
N LEU A 243 -3.54 -11.56 -5.35
CA LEU A 243 -2.45 -11.17 -6.26
C LEU A 243 -2.99 -10.68 -7.60
N ILE A 244 -4.05 -11.32 -8.12
CA ILE A 244 -4.74 -10.89 -9.34
C ILE A 244 -5.39 -9.50 -9.14
N ILE A 245 -6.09 -9.28 -8.04
CA ILE A 245 -6.74 -7.98 -7.74
C ILE A 245 -5.69 -6.87 -7.64
N ILE A 246 -4.60 -7.12 -6.93
CA ILE A 246 -3.48 -6.20 -6.82
C ILE A 246 -2.85 -5.93 -8.20
N GLY A 247 -2.63 -6.98 -8.98
CA GLY A 247 -2.11 -6.88 -10.36
C GLY A 247 -3.01 -6.03 -11.26
N ILE A 248 -4.32 -6.24 -11.21
CA ILE A 248 -5.30 -5.43 -11.96
C ILE A 248 -5.24 -3.97 -11.50
N SER A 249 -5.20 -3.70 -10.20
CA SER A 249 -5.10 -2.33 -9.67
C SER A 249 -3.82 -1.63 -10.13
N MET A 250 -2.69 -2.34 -10.19
CA MET A 250 -1.42 -1.82 -10.74
C MET A 250 -1.51 -1.53 -12.25
N LEU A 251 -2.17 -2.40 -13.02
CA LEU A 251 -2.34 -2.19 -14.45
C LEU A 251 -3.23 -0.98 -14.75
N LEU A 252 -4.30 -0.80 -13.99
CA LEU A 252 -5.19 0.36 -14.11
C LEU A 252 -4.48 1.69 -13.83
N THR A 253 -3.52 1.68 -12.91
CA THR A 253 -2.76 2.88 -12.51
C THR A 253 -1.51 3.13 -13.35
N ARG A 254 -1.07 2.15 -14.16
CA ARG A 254 0.15 2.23 -14.99
C ARG A 254 0.15 3.39 -15.99
N ASN A 255 -1.01 3.75 -16.55
CA ASN A 255 -1.12 4.77 -17.60
C ASN A 255 -1.04 6.21 -17.08
N VAL A 256 -0.99 6.41 -15.78
CA VAL A 256 -0.75 7.74 -15.23
C VAL A 256 0.74 8.06 -15.37
N LYS A 257 1.07 8.91 -16.33
CA LYS A 257 2.45 9.33 -16.64
C LYS A 257 3.14 9.81 -15.38
N THR A 258 4.10 9.04 -14.93
CA THR A 258 4.90 9.30 -13.71
C THR A 258 5.98 10.36 -13.94
N GLU A 259 6.13 10.86 -15.18
CA GLU A 259 7.13 11.86 -15.51
C GLU A 259 6.50 13.15 -16.04
N PRO A 260 6.68 14.28 -15.32
CA PRO A 260 6.85 15.53 -16.03
C PRO A 260 8.21 15.41 -16.75
N ASN A 261 8.23 15.56 -18.07
CA ASN A 261 9.45 15.68 -18.85
C ASN A 261 10.45 16.58 -18.11
N ALA A 262 11.41 16.00 -17.43
CA ALA A 262 12.63 16.68 -17.04
C ALA A 262 13.47 16.86 -18.31
N ARG A 263 12.99 17.70 -19.23
CA ARG A 263 13.83 18.39 -20.20
C ARG A 263 14.47 19.58 -19.49
N GLY A 264 15.26 19.29 -18.49
CA GLY A 264 16.26 20.18 -17.95
C GLY A 264 17.57 19.77 -18.61
N GLY A 265 17.98 20.49 -19.63
CA GLY A 265 19.24 20.26 -20.31
C GLY A 265 20.41 20.23 -19.32
N LEU A 266 21.21 19.21 -19.44
CA LEU A 266 22.61 19.22 -19.03
C LEU A 266 23.32 20.25 -19.94
N TRP A 267 23.68 21.37 -19.36
CA TRP A 267 24.82 22.22 -19.76
C TRP A 267 25.56 22.60 -18.50
#